data_694dc3247de36aeb72e2426db14ecdb5
#
_entry.id   694dc3247de36aeb72e2426db14ecdb5
#
_cell.length_a   1.000
_cell.length_b   1.000
_cell.length_c   1.000
_cell.angle_alpha   90.00
_cell.angle_beta   90.00
_cell.angle_gamma   90.00
#
_symmetry.space_group_name_H-M   'P 1'
#
loop_
_entity.id
_entity.type
_entity.pdbx_description
1 polymer ?
#
loop_
_entity_poly.entity_id
_entity_poly.type
_entity_poly.pdbx_seq_one_letter_code
_entity_poly.pdbx_strand_id
1 'polypeptide(L)'
;MYKRQAVELPMTVGVDVKCDRHTRYTILLVGAFDSNKGQMELLQAVKRIVAEGKDILCYLVGPDVGFMPKCQKYIQDNGLDNNVKIVSYTQQVVSYYALADVVLVCSTFETFGRVAVEAQKCGLPLILSDVGANPERIEDGVNGLLYQKGNIAELAEKIEILRDENVRKMLSKNIDSIAIEEKYGIDNFASSFCTLLGL
;
A
#
# COMPACT_ATOMS: atom_id res chain seq x y z
N MET A 1 9.66 22.22 9.02
CA MET A 1 8.47 21.67 9.68
C MET A 1 7.32 21.73 8.67
N TYR A 2 7.21 20.71 7.79
CA TYR A 2 6.18 20.67 6.76
C TYR A 2 4.94 20.01 7.39
N LYS A 3 3.90 20.80 7.64
CA LYS A 3 2.56 20.29 7.94
C LYS A 3 2.04 19.69 6.64
N ARG A 4 1.89 18.35 6.55
CA ARG A 4 0.95 17.77 5.58
C ARG A 4 -0.40 18.43 5.90
N GLN A 5 -0.93 19.20 4.95
CA GLN A 5 -2.32 19.63 5.04
C GLN A 5 -3.16 18.33 5.11
N ALA A 6 -3.98 18.24 6.14
CA ALA A 6 -4.96 17.18 6.24
C ALA A 6 -5.82 17.28 4.98
N VAL A 7 -5.74 16.26 4.12
CA VAL A 7 -6.73 16.08 3.06
C VAL A 7 -8.01 15.75 3.82
N GLU A 8 -8.95 16.69 3.86
CA GLU A 8 -10.30 16.43 4.34
C GLU A 8 -10.97 15.48 3.35
N LEU A 9 -10.82 14.19 3.60
CA LEU A 9 -11.69 13.19 3.00
C LEU A 9 -13.06 13.34 3.66
N PRO A 10 -14.21 13.23 2.92
CA PRO A 10 -15.53 13.32 3.52
C PRO A 10 -15.70 12.16 4.51
N MET A 11 -15.42 12.43 5.77
CA MET A 11 -15.53 11.50 6.89
C MET A 11 -16.85 11.78 7.62
N THR A 12 -17.88 11.04 7.29
CA THR A 12 -18.97 10.81 8.22
C THR A 12 -18.79 9.42 8.83
N VAL A 13 -17.98 9.32 9.87
CA VAL A 13 -18.15 8.51 11.08
C VAL A 13 -16.98 8.82 12.01
N GLY A 14 -17.27 9.35 13.18
CA GLY A 14 -16.28 9.65 14.19
C GLY A 14 -15.61 8.38 14.72
N VAL A 15 -14.32 8.29 14.49
CA VAL A 15 -13.44 7.45 15.29
C VAL A 15 -12.20 8.28 15.57
N ASP A 16 -12.03 8.57 16.84
CA ASP A 16 -10.82 9.14 17.41
C ASP A 16 -9.68 8.12 17.27
N VAL A 17 -9.14 7.98 16.08
CA VAL A 17 -7.82 7.38 15.94
C VAL A 17 -6.86 8.46 16.41
N LYS A 18 -6.51 8.44 17.70
CA LYS A 18 -5.30 9.12 18.16
C LYS A 18 -4.17 8.59 17.30
N CYS A 19 -3.85 9.32 16.26
CA CYS A 19 -2.74 9.04 15.38
C CYS A 19 -1.47 9.39 16.17
N ASP A 20 -1.07 8.50 17.08
CA ASP A 20 0.29 8.46 17.53
C ASP A 20 1.10 8.08 16.29
N ARG A 21 1.66 9.11 15.63
CA ARG A 21 2.60 8.91 14.53
C ARG A 21 3.64 7.95 15.03
N HIS A 22 3.60 6.74 14.49
CA HIS A 22 4.60 5.74 14.80
C HIS A 22 5.98 6.34 14.46
N THR A 23 6.90 6.26 15.41
CA THR A 23 8.31 6.59 15.19
C THR A 23 8.99 5.57 14.27
N ARG A 24 8.27 4.50 13.90
CA ARG A 24 8.74 3.38 13.09
C ARG A 24 8.36 3.58 11.62
N TYR A 25 9.29 3.22 10.74
CA TYR A 25 9.00 3.12 9.32
C TYR A 25 7.90 2.09 9.07
N THR A 26 6.77 2.57 8.52
CA THR A 26 5.52 1.80 8.43
C THR A 26 5.13 1.54 6.99
N ILE A 27 4.96 0.28 6.64
CA ILE A 27 4.50 -0.17 5.33
C ILE A 27 3.11 -0.81 5.42
N LEU A 28 2.32 -0.68 4.36
CA LEU A 28 0.94 -1.13 4.31
C LEU A 28 0.67 -1.97 3.06
N LEU A 29 0.04 -3.13 3.23
CA LEU A 29 -0.58 -3.89 2.16
C LEU A 29 -2.07 -4.06 2.46
N VAL A 30 -2.92 -3.57 1.56
CA VAL A 30 -4.38 -3.70 1.64
C VAL A 30 -4.85 -4.72 0.61
N GLY A 31 -5.66 -5.68 1.05
CA GLY A 31 -6.24 -6.68 0.16
C GLY A 31 -6.72 -7.92 0.91
N ALA A 32 -7.68 -8.63 0.34
CA ALA A 32 -8.12 -9.90 0.90
C ALA A 32 -6.91 -10.83 1.12
N PHE A 33 -6.93 -11.61 2.20
CA PHE A 33 -5.92 -12.65 2.42
C PHE A 33 -6.15 -13.80 1.45
N ASP A 34 -5.52 -13.66 0.30
CA ASP A 34 -5.59 -14.55 -0.86
C ASP A 34 -4.18 -14.81 -1.38
N SER A 35 -3.94 -15.99 -1.93
CA SER A 35 -2.63 -16.33 -2.53
C SER A 35 -2.21 -15.40 -3.65
N ASN A 36 -3.17 -14.72 -4.29
CA ASN A 36 -2.93 -13.77 -5.37
C ASN A 36 -2.44 -12.39 -4.90
N LYS A 37 -2.67 -12.00 -3.63
CA LYS A 37 -2.35 -10.64 -3.14
C LYS A 37 -0.92 -10.48 -2.61
N GLY A 38 -0.14 -11.57 -2.60
CA GLY A 38 1.30 -11.52 -2.33
C GLY A 38 1.70 -11.21 -0.90
N GLN A 39 0.80 -11.39 0.10
CA GLN A 39 1.14 -11.22 1.51
C GLN A 39 2.35 -12.05 1.92
N MET A 40 2.44 -13.29 1.42
CA MET A 40 3.57 -14.17 1.76
C MET A 40 4.90 -13.64 1.23
N GLU A 41 4.90 -13.07 0.03
CA GLU A 41 6.07 -12.46 -0.58
C GLU A 41 6.56 -11.25 0.24
N LEU A 42 5.62 -10.40 0.67
CA LEU A 42 5.93 -9.28 1.56
C LEU A 42 6.46 -9.75 2.92
N LEU A 43 5.87 -10.80 3.51
CA LEU A 43 6.36 -11.37 4.77
C LEU A 43 7.79 -11.90 4.65
N GLN A 44 8.15 -12.49 3.51
CA GLN A 44 9.53 -12.94 3.26
C GLN A 44 10.51 -11.76 3.14
N ALA A 45 10.10 -10.66 2.50
CA ALA A 45 10.90 -9.44 2.42
C ALA A 45 11.06 -8.79 3.81
N VAL A 46 9.98 -8.68 4.60
CA VAL A 46 10.04 -8.17 5.98
C VAL A 46 10.97 -9.03 6.85
N LYS A 47 10.88 -10.36 6.76
CA LYS A 47 11.79 -11.26 7.47
C LYS A 47 13.27 -10.95 7.17
N ARG A 48 13.58 -10.73 5.89
CA ARG A 48 14.96 -10.40 5.45
C ARG A 48 15.42 -9.07 6.06
N ILE A 49 14.57 -8.04 6.02
CA ILE A 49 14.88 -6.72 6.59
C ILE A 49 15.11 -6.80 8.11
N VAL A 50 14.25 -7.53 8.81
CA VAL A 50 14.37 -7.73 10.27
C VAL A 50 15.63 -8.53 10.62
N ALA A 51 15.99 -9.54 9.83
CA ALA A 51 17.21 -10.32 10.02
C ALA A 51 18.49 -9.48 9.87
N GLU A 52 18.43 -8.36 9.13
CA GLU A 52 19.51 -7.36 9.03
C GLU A 52 19.51 -6.37 10.21
N GLY A 53 18.68 -6.59 11.23
CA GLY A 53 18.59 -5.73 12.42
C GLY A 53 17.84 -4.41 12.20
N LYS A 54 17.11 -4.27 11.09
CA LYS A 54 16.39 -3.04 10.75
C LYS A 54 14.95 -3.08 11.28
N ASP A 55 14.54 -1.99 11.92
CA ASP A 55 13.18 -1.88 12.45
C ASP A 55 12.19 -1.48 11.37
N ILE A 56 11.05 -2.19 11.29
CA ILE A 56 9.96 -1.95 10.35
C ILE A 56 8.64 -2.38 10.97
N LEU A 57 7.57 -1.67 10.66
CA LEU A 57 6.20 -2.06 10.98
C LEU A 57 5.42 -2.29 9.69
N CYS A 58 4.83 -3.47 9.56
CA CYS A 58 4.05 -3.88 8.40
C CYS A 58 2.60 -4.12 8.81
N TYR A 59 1.66 -3.42 8.20
CA TYR A 59 0.24 -3.73 8.31
C TYR A 59 -0.23 -4.54 7.11
N LEU A 60 -0.87 -5.68 7.37
CA LEU A 60 -1.62 -6.47 6.39
C LEU A 60 -3.11 -6.31 6.72
N VAL A 61 -3.86 -5.64 5.84
CA VAL A 61 -5.26 -5.24 6.11
C VAL A 61 -6.20 -5.83 5.06
N GLY A 62 -7.19 -6.61 5.50
CA GLY A 62 -8.23 -7.12 4.61
C GLY A 62 -8.97 -8.35 5.13
N PRO A 63 -10.06 -8.75 4.47
CA PRO A 63 -10.82 -9.93 4.85
C PRO A 63 -10.03 -11.22 4.60
N ASP A 64 -10.27 -12.24 5.41
CA ASP A 64 -9.74 -13.58 5.18
C ASP A 64 -10.63 -14.34 4.18
N VAL A 65 -10.00 -14.89 3.16
CA VAL A 65 -10.62 -15.83 2.22
C VAL A 65 -9.88 -17.19 2.24
N GLY A 66 -9.29 -17.52 3.38
CA GLY A 66 -8.64 -18.81 3.64
C GLY A 66 -7.11 -18.76 3.64
N PHE A 67 -6.49 -17.61 3.49
CA PHE A 67 -5.02 -17.47 3.42
C PHE A 67 -4.39 -16.84 4.67
N MET A 68 -5.18 -16.16 5.50
CA MET A 68 -4.71 -15.51 6.72
C MET A 68 -4.03 -16.46 7.70
N PRO A 69 -4.53 -17.69 7.98
CA PRO A 69 -3.87 -18.61 8.89
C PRO A 69 -2.44 -18.97 8.45
N LYS A 70 -2.19 -19.06 7.15
CA LYS A 70 -0.84 -19.30 6.61
C LYS A 70 0.09 -18.13 6.88
N CYS A 71 -0.40 -16.90 6.75
CA CYS A 71 0.35 -15.70 7.08
C CYS A 71 0.65 -15.63 8.59
N GLN A 72 -0.34 -15.88 9.43
CA GLN A 72 -0.18 -15.91 10.90
C GLN A 72 0.87 -16.93 11.33
N LYS A 73 0.77 -18.15 10.79
CA LYS A 73 1.77 -19.19 11.08
C LYS A 73 3.18 -18.75 10.65
N TYR A 74 3.33 -18.15 9.46
CA TYR A 74 4.63 -17.68 9.00
C TYR A 74 5.21 -16.60 9.92
N ILE A 75 4.38 -15.65 10.38
CA ILE A 75 4.77 -14.58 11.31
C ILE A 75 5.32 -15.20 12.61
N GLN A 76 4.57 -16.12 13.22
CA GLN A 76 4.96 -16.80 14.47
C GLN A 76 6.23 -17.63 14.28
N ASP A 77 6.29 -18.49 13.26
CA ASP A 77 7.44 -19.36 12.99
C ASP A 77 8.75 -18.57 12.76
N ASN A 78 8.65 -17.29 12.39
CA ASN A 78 9.80 -16.44 12.08
C ASN A 78 10.00 -15.27 13.06
N GLY A 79 9.24 -15.24 14.16
CA GLY A 79 9.39 -14.21 15.22
C GLY A 79 9.09 -12.80 14.76
N LEU A 80 8.14 -12.62 13.82
CA LEU A 80 7.80 -11.31 13.24
C LEU A 80 6.63 -10.61 13.95
N ASP A 81 6.17 -11.10 15.11
CA ASP A 81 4.98 -10.61 15.82
C ASP A 81 5.08 -9.13 16.21
N ASN A 82 6.30 -8.64 16.44
CA ASN A 82 6.56 -7.22 16.73
C ASN A 82 6.62 -6.34 15.49
N ASN A 83 6.79 -6.94 14.30
CA ASN A 83 7.02 -6.24 13.04
C ASN A 83 5.82 -6.29 12.09
N VAL A 84 4.91 -7.26 12.27
CA VAL A 84 3.77 -7.44 11.39
C VAL A 84 2.48 -7.45 12.20
N LYS A 85 1.49 -6.68 11.75
CA LYS A 85 0.15 -6.62 12.31
C LYS A 85 -0.86 -7.02 11.25
N ILE A 86 -1.61 -8.08 11.51
CA ILE A 86 -2.75 -8.50 10.69
C ILE A 86 -3.99 -7.81 11.22
N VAL A 87 -4.71 -7.15 10.32
CA VAL A 87 -6.00 -6.53 10.57
C VAL A 87 -7.03 -7.16 9.64
N SER A 88 -8.04 -7.77 10.23
CA SER A 88 -9.17 -8.32 9.46
C SER A 88 -9.96 -7.21 8.76
N TYR A 89 -11.06 -7.56 8.10
CA TYR A 89 -11.91 -6.56 7.44
C TYR A 89 -12.22 -5.37 8.35
N THR A 90 -12.02 -4.17 7.83
CA THR A 90 -12.35 -2.91 8.50
C THR A 90 -12.94 -1.92 7.51
N GLN A 91 -13.91 -1.13 7.96
CA GLN A 91 -14.42 0.03 7.22
C GLN A 91 -13.51 1.25 7.34
N GLN A 92 -12.51 1.18 8.24
CA GLN A 92 -11.60 2.29 8.56
C GLN A 92 -10.25 2.17 7.84
N VAL A 93 -10.23 1.61 6.64
CA VAL A 93 -8.98 1.39 5.88
C VAL A 93 -8.20 2.70 5.68
N VAL A 94 -8.90 3.82 5.58
CA VAL A 94 -8.29 5.16 5.43
C VAL A 94 -7.34 5.50 6.58
N SER A 95 -7.62 5.05 7.80
CA SER A 95 -6.74 5.25 8.96
C SER A 95 -5.39 4.55 8.77
N TYR A 96 -5.37 3.41 8.09
CA TYR A 96 -4.11 2.70 7.80
C TYR A 96 -3.30 3.38 6.70
N TYR A 97 -3.95 3.97 5.69
CA TYR A 97 -3.25 4.85 4.74
C TYR A 97 -2.62 6.05 5.45
N ALA A 98 -3.31 6.65 6.42
CA ALA A 98 -2.77 7.79 7.19
C ALA A 98 -1.56 7.42 8.07
N LEU A 99 -1.46 6.16 8.52
CA LEU A 99 -0.33 5.64 9.28
C LEU A 99 0.85 5.21 8.40
N ALA A 100 0.60 4.89 7.14
CA ALA A 100 1.61 4.32 6.26
C ALA A 100 2.60 5.38 5.74
N ASP A 101 3.86 4.98 5.62
CA ASP A 101 4.90 5.70 4.88
C ASP A 101 4.93 5.27 3.41
N VAL A 102 4.59 4.00 3.14
CA VAL A 102 4.63 3.36 1.81
C VAL A 102 3.51 2.35 1.71
N VAL A 103 2.87 2.27 0.55
CA VAL A 103 1.87 1.23 0.25
C VAL A 103 2.43 0.25 -0.77
N LEU A 104 2.18 -1.04 -0.51
CA LEU A 104 2.65 -2.13 -1.37
C LEU A 104 1.48 -2.86 -2.02
N VAL A 105 1.63 -3.16 -3.32
CA VAL A 105 0.73 -4.06 -4.06
C VAL A 105 1.58 -5.18 -4.65
N CYS A 106 1.60 -6.31 -3.96
CA CYS A 106 2.41 -7.47 -4.29
C CYS A 106 1.61 -8.55 -5.06
N SER A 107 0.57 -8.15 -5.78
CA SER A 107 -0.33 -9.09 -6.47
C SER A 107 0.39 -9.93 -7.51
N THR A 108 -0.06 -11.18 -7.70
CA THR A 108 0.39 -12.05 -8.81
C THR A 108 -0.29 -11.66 -10.11
N PHE A 109 -1.48 -11.10 -10.00
CA PHE A 109 -2.26 -10.58 -11.11
C PHE A 109 -3.09 -9.39 -10.64
N GLU A 110 -3.10 -8.30 -11.39
CA GLU A 110 -3.88 -7.10 -11.08
C GLU A 110 -4.53 -6.56 -12.36
N THR A 111 -5.84 -6.37 -12.33
CA THR A 111 -6.62 -5.88 -13.48
C THR A 111 -6.74 -4.37 -13.51
N PHE A 112 -6.94 -3.75 -12.35
CA PHE A 112 -7.14 -2.30 -12.24
C PHE A 112 -6.25 -1.65 -11.20
N GLY A 113 -5.97 -2.28 -10.05
CA GLY A 113 -5.13 -1.71 -9.01
C GLY A 113 -5.81 -0.63 -8.17
N ARG A 114 -7.04 -0.88 -7.67
CA ARG A 114 -7.75 0.09 -6.81
C ARG A 114 -6.91 0.58 -5.62
N VAL A 115 -6.19 -0.32 -4.97
CA VAL A 115 -5.32 0.03 -3.84
C VAL A 115 -4.22 1.02 -4.24
N ALA A 116 -3.66 0.88 -5.45
CA ALA A 116 -2.68 1.82 -5.96
C ALA A 116 -3.30 3.22 -6.15
N VAL A 117 -4.50 3.30 -6.73
CA VAL A 117 -5.23 4.56 -6.89
C VAL A 117 -5.56 5.21 -5.54
N GLU A 118 -6.03 4.42 -4.56
CA GLU A 118 -6.33 4.89 -3.22
C GLU A 118 -5.09 5.46 -2.52
N ALA A 119 -3.95 4.77 -2.62
CA ALA A 119 -2.68 5.23 -2.06
C ALA A 119 -2.19 6.53 -2.72
N GLN A 120 -2.29 6.63 -4.05
CA GLN A 120 -1.93 7.82 -4.80
C GLN A 120 -2.81 9.03 -4.41
N LYS A 121 -4.12 8.84 -4.22
CA LYS A 121 -5.01 9.89 -3.68
C LYS A 121 -4.57 10.37 -2.30
N CYS A 122 -4.00 9.49 -1.49
CA CYS A 122 -3.42 9.84 -0.19
C CYS A 122 -2.00 10.44 -0.30
N GLY A 123 -1.46 10.60 -1.51
CA GLY A 123 -0.09 11.10 -1.75
C GLY A 123 1.00 10.16 -1.25
N LEU A 124 0.71 8.86 -1.12
CA LEU A 124 1.65 7.87 -0.62
C LEU A 124 2.46 7.24 -1.76
N PRO A 125 3.79 7.12 -1.61
CA PRO A 125 4.59 6.40 -2.57
C PRO A 125 4.25 4.92 -2.56
N LEU A 126 4.39 4.28 -3.72
CA LEU A 126 4.00 2.90 -3.98
C LEU A 126 5.21 2.02 -4.29
N ILE A 127 5.13 0.75 -3.87
CA ILE A 127 5.94 -0.33 -4.44
C ILE A 127 4.97 -1.35 -5.04
N LEU A 128 5.07 -1.58 -6.33
CA LEU A 128 4.16 -2.46 -7.06
C LEU A 128 4.93 -3.61 -7.73
N SER A 129 4.34 -4.81 -7.75
CA SER A 129 4.81 -5.88 -8.62
C SER A 129 4.60 -5.51 -10.10
N ASP A 130 5.52 -5.92 -10.97
CA ASP A 130 5.54 -5.62 -12.40
C ASP A 130 4.52 -6.43 -13.22
N VAL A 131 3.30 -6.64 -12.70
CA VAL A 131 2.29 -7.49 -13.31
C VAL A 131 0.99 -6.74 -13.63
N GLY A 132 0.31 -7.20 -14.67
CA GLY A 132 -1.01 -6.68 -15.06
C GLY A 132 -1.04 -5.18 -15.22
N ALA A 133 -2.00 -4.50 -14.60
CA ALA A 133 -2.16 -3.06 -14.67
C ALA A 133 -1.20 -2.25 -13.77
N ASN A 134 -0.41 -2.89 -12.93
CA ASN A 134 0.48 -2.18 -11.99
C ASN A 134 1.48 -1.25 -12.68
N PRO A 135 2.20 -1.66 -13.76
CA PRO A 135 3.12 -0.76 -14.47
C PRO A 135 2.47 0.48 -15.08
N GLU A 136 1.15 0.45 -15.29
CA GLU A 136 0.41 1.60 -15.82
C GLU A 136 0.04 2.62 -14.73
N ARG A 137 0.22 2.28 -13.45
CA ARG A 137 -0.15 3.12 -12.31
C ARG A 137 0.95 4.06 -11.87
N ILE A 138 2.19 3.73 -12.15
CA ILE A 138 3.34 4.52 -11.74
C ILE A 138 4.35 4.63 -12.87
N GLU A 139 5.14 5.66 -12.83
CA GLU A 139 6.40 5.79 -13.56
C GLU A 139 7.52 5.40 -12.60
N ASP A 140 8.21 4.27 -12.90
CA ASP A 140 9.22 3.69 -12.01
C ASP A 140 10.34 4.68 -11.71
N GLY A 141 10.66 4.84 -10.42
CA GLY A 141 11.65 5.81 -9.94
C GLY A 141 11.18 7.26 -9.88
N VAL A 142 9.99 7.60 -10.42
CA VAL A 142 9.47 8.96 -10.46
C VAL A 142 8.40 9.20 -9.40
N ASN A 143 7.33 8.38 -9.38
CA ASN A 143 6.22 8.50 -8.44
C ASN A 143 5.90 7.20 -7.70
N GLY A 144 6.73 6.17 -7.85
CA GLY A 144 6.66 4.87 -7.20
C GLY A 144 7.81 3.99 -7.66
N LEU A 145 7.87 2.75 -7.16
CA LEU A 145 8.87 1.78 -7.54
C LEU A 145 8.21 0.49 -8.02
N LEU A 146 8.73 -0.09 -9.11
CA LEU A 146 8.40 -1.43 -9.56
C LEU A 146 9.43 -2.44 -9.04
N TYR A 147 8.99 -3.66 -8.81
CA TYR A 147 9.86 -4.81 -8.57
C TYR A 147 9.38 -6.02 -9.35
N GLN A 148 10.31 -6.88 -9.76
CA GLN A 148 9.99 -8.10 -10.46
C GLN A 148 9.23 -9.07 -9.54
N LYS A 149 8.04 -9.45 -9.94
CA LYS A 149 7.20 -10.40 -9.18
C LYS A 149 7.96 -11.68 -8.84
N GLY A 150 7.95 -12.05 -7.54
CA GLY A 150 8.68 -13.21 -7.03
C GLY A 150 10.13 -12.91 -6.61
N ASN A 151 10.66 -11.75 -6.93
CA ASN A 151 12.01 -11.34 -6.52
C ASN A 151 11.99 -10.70 -5.12
N ILE A 152 12.05 -11.56 -4.09
CA ILE A 152 12.02 -11.15 -2.68
C ILE A 152 13.18 -10.22 -2.32
N ALA A 153 14.34 -10.45 -2.93
CA ALA A 153 15.54 -9.63 -2.66
C ALA A 153 15.32 -8.20 -3.15
N GLU A 154 14.84 -8.05 -4.36
CA GLU A 154 14.53 -6.75 -4.95
C GLU A 154 13.39 -6.05 -4.19
N LEU A 155 12.32 -6.77 -3.81
CA LEU A 155 11.25 -6.20 -2.99
C LEU A 155 11.79 -5.63 -1.67
N ALA A 156 12.66 -6.38 -0.97
CA ALA A 156 13.30 -5.90 0.25
C ALA A 156 14.17 -4.67 -0.01
N GLU A 157 14.94 -4.65 -1.10
CA GLU A 157 15.74 -3.49 -1.51
C GLU A 157 14.88 -2.26 -1.79
N LYS A 158 13.78 -2.39 -2.55
CA LYS A 158 12.85 -1.28 -2.82
C LYS A 158 12.21 -0.75 -1.53
N ILE A 159 11.86 -1.62 -0.59
CA ILE A 159 11.37 -1.21 0.74
C ILE A 159 12.44 -0.39 1.48
N GLU A 160 13.70 -0.82 1.44
CA GLU A 160 14.81 -0.13 2.10
C GLU A 160 15.16 1.21 1.43
N ILE A 161 15.07 1.32 0.11
CA ILE A 161 15.21 2.60 -0.60
C ILE A 161 14.18 3.62 -0.08
N LEU A 162 12.93 3.19 0.14
CA LEU A 162 11.88 4.05 0.64
C LEU A 162 11.91 4.26 2.17
N ARG A 163 12.89 3.70 2.88
CA ARG A 163 13.17 4.06 4.27
C ARG A 163 13.69 5.50 4.39
N ASP A 164 14.40 5.99 3.38
CA ASP A 164 14.83 7.40 3.32
C ASP A 164 13.61 8.31 3.10
N GLU A 165 13.35 9.18 4.07
CA GLU A 165 12.24 10.13 4.02
C GLU A 165 12.35 11.10 2.85
N ASN A 166 13.56 11.47 2.42
CA ASN A 166 13.77 12.38 1.30
C ASN A 166 13.36 11.72 -0.02
N VAL A 167 13.66 10.42 -0.18
CA VAL A 167 13.24 9.65 -1.35
C VAL A 167 11.71 9.53 -1.36
N ARG A 168 11.08 9.20 -0.23
CA ARG A 168 9.61 9.18 -0.13
C ARG A 168 8.99 10.51 -0.51
N LYS A 169 9.53 11.63 0.03
CA LYS A 169 9.04 12.98 -0.29
C LYS A 169 9.20 13.32 -1.77
N MET A 170 10.30 12.92 -2.38
CA MET A 170 10.53 13.13 -3.82
C MET A 170 9.47 12.40 -4.64
N LEU A 171 9.25 11.11 -4.39
CA LEU A 171 8.23 10.34 -5.11
C LEU A 171 6.82 10.87 -4.85
N SER A 172 6.47 11.16 -3.59
CA SER A 172 5.16 11.71 -3.23
C SER A 172 4.86 13.05 -3.92
N LYS A 173 5.87 13.89 -4.11
CA LYS A 173 5.71 15.19 -4.78
C LYS A 173 5.31 15.03 -6.25
N ASN A 174 5.71 13.94 -6.87
CA ASN A 174 5.41 13.63 -8.27
C ASN A 174 4.07 12.89 -8.46
N ILE A 175 3.31 12.66 -7.37
CA ILE A 175 1.97 12.09 -7.43
C ILE A 175 0.98 13.24 -7.59
N ASP A 176 0.34 13.35 -8.75
CA ASP A 176 -0.74 14.30 -8.98
C ASP A 176 -2.07 13.67 -8.53
N SER A 177 -2.40 13.85 -7.25
CA SER A 177 -3.62 13.28 -6.66
C SER A 177 -4.91 13.88 -7.24
N ILE A 178 -4.86 15.10 -7.79
CA ILE A 178 -6.00 15.75 -8.43
C ILE A 178 -6.26 15.09 -9.79
N ALA A 179 -5.23 14.95 -10.63
CA ALA A 179 -5.36 14.26 -11.91
C ALA A 179 -5.79 12.79 -11.75
N ILE A 180 -5.35 12.13 -10.65
CA ILE A 180 -5.79 10.77 -10.32
C ILE A 180 -7.25 10.74 -9.93
N GLU A 181 -7.75 11.70 -9.14
CA GLU A 181 -9.16 11.81 -8.80
C GLU A 181 -10.00 12.09 -10.06
N GLU A 182 -9.58 13.01 -10.91
CA GLU A 182 -10.23 13.33 -12.19
C GLU A 182 -10.30 12.10 -13.11
N LYS A 183 -9.22 11.31 -13.16
CA LYS A 183 -9.15 10.13 -14.05
C LYS A 183 -9.92 8.91 -13.51
N TYR A 184 -9.91 8.68 -12.21
CA TYR A 184 -10.41 7.45 -11.59
C TYR A 184 -11.51 7.67 -10.56
N GLY A 185 -11.98 8.92 -10.37
CA GLY A 185 -13.11 9.25 -9.51
C GLY A 185 -14.43 8.63 -10.01
N ILE A 186 -15.34 8.37 -9.08
CA ILE A 186 -16.64 7.74 -9.39
C ILE A 186 -17.42 8.55 -10.41
N ASP A 187 -17.41 9.88 -10.33
CA ASP A 187 -18.17 10.76 -11.23
C ASP A 187 -17.67 10.69 -12.66
N ASN A 188 -16.35 10.60 -12.87
CA ASN A 188 -15.76 10.45 -14.20
C ASN A 188 -15.98 9.05 -14.77
N PHE A 189 -15.95 8.02 -13.94
CA PHE A 189 -16.26 6.66 -14.37
C PHE A 189 -17.72 6.58 -14.83
N ALA A 190 -18.65 7.15 -14.07
CA ALA A 190 -20.08 7.20 -14.42
C ALA A 190 -20.31 7.99 -15.71
N SER A 191 -19.71 9.18 -15.86
CA SER A 191 -19.83 10.02 -17.06
C SER A 191 -19.25 9.35 -18.30
N SER A 192 -18.07 8.71 -18.19
CA SER A 192 -17.45 7.97 -19.28
C SER A 192 -18.30 6.78 -19.70
N PHE A 193 -18.91 6.08 -18.74
CA PHE A 193 -19.78 4.94 -19.00
C PHE A 193 -21.09 5.37 -19.68
N CYS A 194 -21.73 6.47 -19.21
CA CYS A 194 -22.90 7.05 -19.88
C CYS A 194 -22.60 7.47 -21.31
N THR A 195 -21.47 8.13 -21.53
CA THR A 195 -21.03 8.55 -22.89
C THR A 195 -20.82 7.33 -23.80
N LEU A 196 -20.22 6.25 -23.28
CA LEU A 196 -20.01 5.01 -24.04
C LEU A 196 -21.32 4.34 -24.43
N LEU A 197 -22.36 4.46 -23.60
CA LEU A 197 -23.69 3.91 -23.84
C LEU A 197 -24.62 4.85 -24.61
N GLY A 198 -24.17 6.07 -24.94
CA GLY A 198 -24.98 7.07 -25.63
C GLY A 198 -26.14 7.62 -24.79
N LEU A 199 -25.97 7.64 -23.44
CA LEU A 199 -26.95 8.16 -22.45
C LEU A 199 -26.62 9.59 -22.06
#